data_b30641f3938362fb452b709ded062c1b
#
_entry.id   b30641f3938362fb452b709ded062c1b
#
_cell.length_a   1.000
_cell.length_b   1.000
_cell.length_c   1.000
_cell.angle_alpha   90.00
_cell.angle_beta   90.00
_cell.angle_gamma   90.00
#
_symmetry.space_group_name_H-M   'P 1'
#
loop_
_entity.id
_entity.type
_entity.pdbx_description
1 polymer ?
#
loop_
_entity_poly.entity_id
_entity_poly.type
_entity_poly.pdbx_seq_one_letter_code
_entity_poly.pdbx_strand_id
1 'polypeptide(L)'
;PAENIRLQMDTNFIGMVHLTSSVLPIMRKQGGGLIINISSLGGLIGLPFQAFYSASKFAIEGFSEALRMEVRGFNIKVVVVNPGDFHTNNSANRRNFLAPAGPYQNQFEKSLSVIEKDESGGWEPEILARKIVKIVESRNPGQRYIIASFEQKLALILKRILPGKLFMKILSSYY
;
A
#
# COMPACT_ATOMS: atom_id res chain seq x y z
N PRO A 1 12.90 4.25 16.69
CA PRO A 1 12.84 5.63 17.14
C PRO A 1 11.63 6.36 16.56
N ALA A 2 11.04 7.31 17.32
CA ALA A 2 9.83 8.06 16.88
C ALA A 2 10.07 8.85 15.59
N GLU A 3 11.29 9.28 15.35
CA GLU A 3 11.71 9.98 14.13
C GLU A 3 11.50 9.13 12.87
N ASN A 4 11.81 7.85 12.92
CA ASN A 4 11.63 6.94 11.78
C ASN A 4 10.15 6.67 11.48
N ILE A 5 9.31 6.64 12.53
CA ILE A 5 7.86 6.53 12.38
C ILE A 5 7.32 7.78 11.67
N ARG A 6 7.75 8.96 12.10
CA ARG A 6 7.40 10.23 11.46
C ARG A 6 7.82 10.25 10.00
N LEU A 7 9.08 9.93 9.71
CA LEU A 7 9.59 9.88 8.34
C LEU A 7 8.76 8.95 7.43
N GLN A 8 8.39 7.77 7.93
CA GLN A 8 7.55 6.82 7.19
C GLN A 8 6.15 7.40 6.91
N MET A 9 5.53 8.03 7.91
CA MET A 9 4.22 8.66 7.77
C MET A 9 4.28 9.90 6.88
N ASP A 10 5.27 10.76 7.06
CA ASP A 10 5.45 11.98 6.28
C ASP A 10 5.67 11.65 4.80
N THR A 11 6.50 10.66 4.50
CA THR A 11 6.78 10.26 3.13
C THR A 11 5.57 9.57 2.48
N ASN A 12 5.00 8.56 3.13
CA ASN A 12 3.99 7.72 2.49
C ASN A 12 2.58 8.33 2.49
N PHE A 13 2.24 9.08 3.52
CA PHE A 13 0.87 9.56 3.72
C PHE A 13 0.77 11.08 3.69
N ILE A 14 1.48 11.80 4.55
CA ILE A 14 1.32 13.25 4.66
C ILE A 14 1.71 13.96 3.35
N GLY A 15 2.82 13.55 2.72
CA GLY A 15 3.24 14.08 1.41
C GLY A 15 2.17 13.88 0.32
N MET A 16 1.53 12.71 0.29
CA MET A 16 0.41 12.43 -0.62
C MET A 16 -0.81 13.32 -0.32
N VAL A 17 -1.14 13.53 0.96
CA VAL A 17 -2.25 14.43 1.37
C VAL A 17 -1.97 15.87 0.94
N HIS A 18 -0.74 16.38 1.17
CA HIS A 18 -0.34 17.73 0.73
C HIS A 18 -0.46 17.90 -0.78
N LEU A 19 0.05 16.93 -1.56
CA LEU A 19 -0.07 16.96 -3.02
C LEU A 19 -1.55 16.96 -3.45
N THR A 20 -2.35 16.08 -2.87
CA THR A 20 -3.80 15.99 -3.15
C THR A 20 -4.49 17.32 -2.85
N SER A 21 -4.23 17.91 -1.68
CA SER A 21 -4.80 19.20 -1.28
C SER A 21 -4.43 20.34 -2.25
N SER A 22 -3.22 20.29 -2.79
CA SER A 22 -2.74 21.31 -3.74
C SER A 22 -3.38 21.20 -5.12
N VAL A 23 -3.68 19.98 -5.59
CA VAL A 23 -4.27 19.77 -6.92
C VAL A 23 -5.80 19.86 -6.94
N LEU A 24 -6.48 19.62 -5.83
CA LEU A 24 -7.95 19.62 -5.76
C LEU A 24 -8.60 20.95 -6.22
N PRO A 25 -8.12 22.14 -5.81
CA PRO A 25 -8.68 23.41 -6.30
C PRO A 25 -8.57 23.54 -7.81
N ILE A 26 -7.46 23.08 -8.40
CA ILE A 26 -7.21 23.13 -9.84
C ILE A 26 -8.19 22.16 -10.54
N MET A 27 -8.32 20.94 -10.06
CA MET A 27 -9.24 19.94 -10.63
C MET A 27 -10.69 20.40 -10.56
N ARG A 28 -11.10 21.04 -9.47
CA ARG A 28 -12.45 21.64 -9.37
C ARG A 28 -12.67 22.72 -10.40
N LYS A 29 -11.70 23.62 -10.57
CA LYS A 29 -11.78 24.73 -11.54
C LYS A 29 -11.86 24.24 -12.99
N GLN A 30 -11.15 23.16 -13.31
CA GLN A 30 -11.18 22.56 -14.68
C GLN A 30 -12.35 21.62 -14.92
N GLY A 31 -13.22 21.38 -13.93
CA GLY A 31 -14.43 20.57 -14.07
C GLY A 31 -14.22 19.07 -13.93
N GLY A 32 -13.12 18.63 -13.35
CA GLY A 32 -12.88 17.22 -13.07
C GLY A 32 -11.41 16.84 -13.00
N GLY A 33 -11.15 15.57 -12.68
CA GLY A 33 -9.80 15.05 -12.61
C GLY A 33 -9.74 13.58 -12.17
N LEU A 34 -8.56 13.02 -12.19
CA LEU A 34 -8.28 11.67 -11.71
C LEU A 34 -7.12 11.68 -10.75
N ILE A 35 -7.35 11.21 -9.52
CA ILE A 35 -6.34 10.99 -8.50
C ILE A 35 -6.13 9.49 -8.39
N ILE A 36 -4.88 9.02 -8.52
CA ILE A 36 -4.50 7.63 -8.34
C ILE A 36 -3.54 7.56 -7.16
N ASN A 37 -4.02 7.06 -6.03
CA ASN A 37 -3.21 6.86 -4.83
C ASN A 37 -2.61 5.46 -4.82
N ILE A 38 -1.29 5.38 -4.69
CA ILE A 38 -0.57 4.10 -4.63
C ILE A 38 -0.47 3.65 -3.17
N SER A 39 -1.32 2.69 -2.83
CA SER A 39 -1.28 2.01 -1.54
C SER A 39 -0.38 0.76 -1.61
N SER A 40 -0.79 -0.35 -1.07
CA SER A 40 -0.13 -1.66 -1.09
C SER A 40 -1.14 -2.72 -0.61
N LEU A 41 -0.80 -4.00 -0.77
CA LEU A 41 -1.44 -5.07 0.01
C LEU A 41 -1.28 -4.83 1.51
N GLY A 42 -0.15 -4.24 1.95
CA GLY A 42 0.08 -3.80 3.32
C GLY A 42 -0.88 -2.73 3.82
N GLY A 43 -1.66 -2.07 2.95
CA GLY A 43 -2.79 -1.21 3.31
C GLY A 43 -4.11 -1.96 3.53
N LEU A 44 -4.13 -3.25 3.23
CA LEU A 44 -5.29 -4.12 3.40
C LEU A 44 -5.04 -5.23 4.43
N ILE A 45 -3.78 -5.61 4.65
CA ILE A 45 -3.32 -6.60 5.63
C ILE A 45 -2.19 -5.97 6.44
N GLY A 46 -2.22 -6.11 7.77
CA GLY A 46 -1.08 -5.75 8.63
C GLY A 46 0.02 -6.80 8.48
N LEU A 47 1.23 -6.36 8.14
CA LEU A 47 2.36 -7.23 7.90
C LEU A 47 3.29 -7.28 9.13
N PRO A 48 3.76 -8.47 9.56
CA PRO A 48 4.71 -8.58 10.67
C PRO A 48 5.97 -7.74 10.41
N PHE A 49 6.49 -7.11 11.45
CA PHE A 49 7.67 -6.23 11.42
C PHE A 49 7.60 -5.03 10.43
N GLN A 50 6.44 -4.83 9.81
CA GLN A 50 6.13 -3.69 8.94
C GLN A 50 4.94 -2.86 9.47
N ALA A 51 4.75 -2.78 10.79
CA ALA A 51 3.58 -2.14 11.39
C ALA A 51 3.41 -0.68 10.96
N PHE A 52 4.47 0.11 10.94
CA PHE A 52 4.41 1.53 10.55
C PHE A 52 4.17 1.71 9.05
N TYR A 53 4.78 0.85 8.23
CA TYR A 53 4.49 0.79 6.80
C TYR A 53 3.02 0.46 6.56
N SER A 54 2.52 -0.62 7.16
CA SER A 54 1.11 -1.00 7.06
C SER A 54 0.20 0.13 7.53
N ALA A 55 0.47 0.74 8.67
CA ALA A 55 -0.31 1.87 9.18
C ALA A 55 -0.37 3.03 8.19
N SER A 56 0.76 3.41 7.57
CA SER A 56 0.80 4.47 6.55
C SER A 56 -0.05 4.12 5.32
N LYS A 57 -0.03 2.85 4.90
CA LYS A 57 -0.81 2.38 3.74
C LYS A 57 -2.30 2.24 4.07
N PHE A 58 -2.67 1.83 5.28
CA PHE A 58 -4.06 1.88 5.76
C PHE A 58 -4.59 3.32 5.83
N ALA A 59 -3.74 4.28 6.21
CA ALA A 59 -4.11 5.70 6.19
C ALA A 59 -4.47 6.18 4.77
N ILE A 60 -3.72 5.75 3.74
CA ILE A 60 -4.04 6.03 2.32
C ILE A 60 -5.42 5.46 1.94
N GLU A 61 -5.75 4.24 2.40
CA GLU A 61 -7.04 3.61 2.12
C GLU A 61 -8.20 4.43 2.67
N GLY A 62 -8.17 4.72 3.98
CA GLY A 62 -9.22 5.50 4.65
C GLY A 62 -9.35 6.91 4.09
N PHE A 63 -8.22 7.60 3.86
CA PHE A 63 -8.21 8.91 3.24
C PHE A 63 -8.83 8.90 1.85
N SER A 64 -8.44 7.95 1.01
CA SER A 64 -8.93 7.87 -0.37
C SER A 64 -10.42 7.52 -0.43
N GLU A 65 -10.91 6.70 0.50
CA GLU A 65 -12.32 6.35 0.62
C GLU A 65 -13.17 7.57 0.99
N ALA A 66 -12.74 8.33 2.00
CA ALA A 66 -13.42 9.57 2.42
C ALA A 66 -13.39 10.63 1.30
N LEU A 67 -12.20 10.90 0.76
CA LEU A 67 -12.03 11.88 -0.31
C LEU A 67 -12.91 11.59 -1.52
N ARG A 68 -13.06 10.32 -1.90
CA ARG A 68 -13.91 9.92 -3.04
C ARG A 68 -15.35 10.40 -2.86
N MET A 69 -15.88 10.31 -1.65
CA MET A 69 -17.24 10.78 -1.34
C MET A 69 -17.32 12.31 -1.38
N GLU A 70 -16.32 12.99 -0.84
CA GLU A 70 -16.26 14.46 -0.74
C GLU A 70 -16.16 15.14 -2.11
N VAL A 71 -15.38 14.56 -3.04
CA VAL A 71 -15.13 15.18 -4.34
C VAL A 71 -16.06 14.71 -5.47
N ARG A 72 -17.00 13.80 -5.18
CA ARG A 72 -17.90 13.21 -6.17
C ARG A 72 -18.68 14.27 -6.98
N GLY A 73 -19.12 15.34 -6.32
CA GLY A 73 -19.88 16.43 -6.95
C GLY A 73 -19.08 17.27 -7.94
N PHE A 74 -17.75 17.13 -7.97
CA PHE A 74 -16.84 17.91 -8.81
C PHE A 74 -16.30 17.12 -10.01
N ASN A 75 -16.87 15.95 -10.32
CA ASN A 75 -16.36 15.06 -11.38
C ASN A 75 -14.88 14.67 -11.18
N ILE A 76 -14.42 14.62 -9.93
CA ILE A 76 -13.08 14.16 -9.58
C ILE A 76 -13.17 12.69 -9.15
N LYS A 77 -12.39 11.84 -9.79
CA LYS A 77 -12.31 10.41 -9.50
C LYS A 77 -11.12 10.11 -8.62
N VAL A 78 -11.31 9.27 -7.60
CA VAL A 78 -10.22 8.85 -6.71
C VAL A 78 -10.11 7.33 -6.78
N VAL A 79 -8.97 6.86 -7.22
CA VAL A 79 -8.64 5.44 -7.40
C VAL A 79 -7.53 5.07 -6.45
N VAL A 80 -7.61 3.88 -5.85
CA VAL A 80 -6.53 3.29 -5.08
C VAL A 80 -5.96 2.10 -5.85
N VAL A 81 -4.64 2.04 -5.97
CA VAL A 81 -3.92 0.89 -6.51
C VAL A 81 -3.20 0.20 -5.35
N ASN A 82 -3.41 -1.10 -5.23
CA ASN A 82 -2.77 -1.96 -4.24
C ASN A 82 -1.80 -2.93 -4.94
N PRO A 83 -0.53 -2.54 -5.12
CA PRO A 83 0.48 -3.47 -5.61
C PRO A 83 0.76 -4.56 -4.59
N GLY A 84 1.04 -5.78 -5.08
CA GLY A 84 1.74 -6.83 -4.35
C GLY A 84 3.25 -6.65 -4.42
N ASP A 85 3.97 -7.76 -4.54
CA ASP A 85 5.42 -7.72 -4.64
C ASP A 85 5.87 -7.47 -6.08
N PHE A 86 6.75 -6.49 -6.21
CA PHE A 86 7.38 -6.10 -7.46
C PHE A 86 8.88 -6.06 -7.28
N HIS A 87 9.61 -6.52 -8.29
CA HIS A 87 11.06 -6.47 -8.32
C HIS A 87 11.53 -5.02 -8.46
N THR A 88 11.92 -4.41 -7.36
CA THR A 88 12.36 -3.00 -7.29
C THR A 88 13.56 -2.88 -6.37
N ASN A 89 14.18 -1.69 -6.34
CA ASN A 89 15.25 -1.38 -5.37
C ASN A 89 14.70 -1.06 -3.96
N ASN A 90 13.46 -1.46 -3.64
CA ASN A 90 12.84 -1.16 -2.35
C ASN A 90 13.58 -1.81 -1.19
N SER A 91 13.96 -3.09 -1.32
CA SER A 91 14.74 -3.81 -0.29
C SER A 91 16.09 -3.16 -0.05
N ALA A 92 16.81 -2.77 -1.10
CA ALA A 92 18.13 -2.12 -0.99
C ALA A 92 18.04 -0.75 -0.28
N ASN A 93 16.93 -0.05 -0.41
CA ASN A 93 16.69 1.25 0.20
C ASN A 93 15.99 1.16 1.57
N ARG A 94 15.62 -0.04 2.02
CA ARG A 94 14.96 -0.24 3.31
C ARG A 94 15.90 0.09 4.45
N ARG A 95 15.48 1.02 5.30
CA ARG A 95 16.16 1.32 6.55
C ARG A 95 15.64 0.39 7.65
N ASN A 96 16.49 -0.55 8.09
CA ASN A 96 16.16 -1.47 9.17
C ASN A 96 16.58 -0.83 10.51
N PHE A 97 15.60 -0.60 11.39
CA PHE A 97 15.79 0.08 12.67
C PHE A 97 15.52 -0.88 13.84
N LEU A 98 16.22 -2.00 13.86
CA LEU A 98 16.22 -2.83 15.05
C LEU A 98 17.31 -2.42 16.01
N ALA A 99 16.98 -2.44 17.30
CA ALA A 99 18.00 -2.45 18.33
C ALA A 99 18.82 -3.73 18.18
N PRO A 100 20.16 -3.66 18.29
CA PRO A 100 21.01 -4.86 18.23
C PRO A 100 20.56 -5.87 19.29
N ALA A 101 20.48 -7.15 18.92
CA ALA A 101 20.27 -8.28 19.82
C ALA A 101 19.03 -8.19 20.74
N GLY A 102 17.88 -7.74 20.24
CA GLY A 102 16.62 -7.75 20.98
C GLY A 102 15.92 -9.12 20.96
N PRO A 103 14.93 -9.35 21.85
CA PRO A 103 14.21 -10.62 21.94
C PRO A 103 13.45 -11.01 20.66
N TYR A 104 13.28 -10.08 19.73
CA TYR A 104 12.59 -10.28 18.44
C TYR A 104 13.54 -10.53 17.27
N GLN A 105 14.86 -10.60 17.50
CA GLN A 105 15.85 -10.65 16.42
C GLN A 105 15.62 -11.79 15.43
N ASN A 106 15.49 -13.02 15.92
CA ASN A 106 15.30 -14.20 15.06
C ASN A 106 14.01 -14.11 14.22
N GLN A 107 12.93 -13.63 14.83
CA GLN A 107 11.65 -13.48 14.12
C GLN A 107 11.72 -12.39 13.06
N PHE A 108 12.43 -11.30 13.36
CA PHE A 108 12.65 -10.22 12.42
C PHE A 108 13.49 -10.68 11.22
N GLU A 109 14.61 -11.36 11.45
CA GLU A 109 15.50 -11.86 10.39
C GLU A 109 14.75 -12.83 9.47
N LYS A 110 13.96 -13.73 10.07
CA LYS A 110 13.09 -14.63 9.29
C LYS A 110 12.10 -13.84 8.44
N SER A 111 11.39 -12.89 9.03
CA SER A 111 10.42 -12.06 8.33
C SER A 111 11.07 -11.24 7.21
N LEU A 112 12.24 -10.65 7.47
CA LEU A 112 13.00 -9.89 6.48
C LEU A 112 13.40 -10.77 5.29
N SER A 113 13.91 -11.98 5.55
CA SER A 113 14.29 -12.95 4.52
C SER A 113 13.09 -13.32 3.61
N VAL A 114 11.90 -13.50 4.21
CA VAL A 114 10.67 -13.76 3.43
C VAL A 114 10.33 -12.56 2.55
N ILE A 115 10.35 -11.34 3.10
CA ILE A 115 10.03 -10.13 2.37
C ILE A 115 11.01 -9.91 1.20
N GLU A 116 12.30 -10.07 1.43
CA GLU A 116 13.33 -9.91 0.39
C GLU A 116 13.20 -10.96 -0.73
N LYS A 117 12.86 -12.20 -0.36
CA LYS A 117 12.57 -13.26 -1.33
C LYS A 117 11.34 -12.93 -2.16
N ASP A 118 10.25 -12.48 -1.55
CA ASP A 118 9.00 -12.15 -2.23
C ASP A 118 9.20 -10.94 -3.17
N GLU A 119 9.91 -9.90 -2.71
CA GLU A 119 10.24 -8.73 -3.54
C GLU A 119 11.17 -9.10 -4.71
N SER A 120 12.18 -9.95 -4.49
CA SER A 120 13.10 -10.39 -5.55
C SER A 120 12.43 -11.31 -6.59
N GLY A 121 11.46 -12.10 -6.16
CA GLY A 121 10.61 -12.94 -7.03
C GLY A 121 9.36 -12.22 -7.55
N GLY A 122 9.18 -10.96 -7.22
CA GLY A 122 8.03 -10.16 -7.60
C GLY A 122 7.92 -9.87 -9.10
N TRP A 123 6.81 -9.29 -9.50
CA TRP A 123 6.59 -8.93 -10.91
C TRP A 123 7.45 -7.73 -11.33
N GLU A 124 7.72 -7.65 -12.63
CA GLU A 124 8.42 -6.48 -13.18
C GLU A 124 7.57 -5.21 -13.09
N PRO A 125 8.17 -4.05 -12.72
CA PRO A 125 7.47 -2.78 -12.54
C PRO A 125 6.66 -2.32 -13.77
N GLU A 126 7.07 -2.72 -14.97
CA GLU A 126 6.36 -2.42 -16.21
C GLU A 126 4.93 -2.97 -16.24
N ILE A 127 4.68 -4.08 -15.53
CA ILE A 127 3.32 -4.64 -15.40
C ILE A 127 2.42 -3.65 -14.65
N LEU A 128 2.92 -3.07 -13.56
CA LEU A 128 2.21 -2.05 -12.79
C LEU A 128 2.00 -0.80 -13.63
N ALA A 129 3.04 -0.31 -14.30
CA ALA A 129 2.99 0.87 -15.14
C ALA A 129 1.92 0.72 -16.25
N ARG A 130 1.91 -0.40 -16.98
CA ARG A 130 0.89 -0.69 -18.01
C ARG A 130 -0.53 -0.72 -17.44
N LYS A 131 -0.71 -1.20 -16.20
CA LYS A 131 -2.03 -1.19 -15.55
C LYS A 131 -2.45 0.23 -15.17
N ILE A 132 -1.53 1.05 -14.67
CA ILE A 132 -1.80 2.46 -14.36
C ILE A 132 -2.19 3.24 -15.61
N VAL A 133 -1.48 3.05 -16.73
CA VAL A 133 -1.86 3.67 -18.02
C VAL A 133 -3.30 3.32 -18.39
N LYS A 134 -3.70 2.04 -18.32
CA LYS A 134 -5.07 1.61 -18.59
C LYS A 134 -6.11 2.26 -17.64
N ILE A 135 -5.73 2.52 -16.40
CA ILE A 135 -6.60 3.22 -15.44
C ILE A 135 -6.77 4.69 -15.88
N VAL A 136 -5.66 5.35 -16.28
CA VAL A 136 -5.67 6.74 -16.75
C VAL A 136 -6.52 6.91 -18.02
N GLU A 137 -6.41 5.98 -18.96
CA GLU A 137 -7.16 6.00 -20.22
C GLU A 137 -8.63 5.63 -20.06
N SER A 138 -9.02 5.06 -18.92
CA SER A 138 -10.40 4.64 -18.69
C SER A 138 -11.32 5.83 -18.45
N ARG A 139 -12.41 5.90 -19.22
CA ARG A 139 -13.46 6.90 -18.99
C ARG A 139 -14.18 6.73 -17.65
N ASN A 140 -14.24 5.50 -17.15
CA ASN A 140 -14.87 5.18 -15.86
C ASN A 140 -14.04 4.15 -15.08
N PRO A 141 -12.90 4.56 -14.49
CA PRO A 141 -12.07 3.65 -13.73
C PRO A 141 -12.78 3.16 -12.48
N GLY A 142 -12.50 1.91 -12.11
CA GLY A 142 -12.94 1.34 -10.84
C GLY A 142 -12.30 2.06 -9.65
N GLN A 143 -12.87 1.88 -8.47
CA GLN A 143 -12.40 2.56 -7.26
C GLN A 143 -11.10 1.97 -6.71
N ARG A 144 -10.82 0.68 -6.99
CA ARG A 144 -9.67 -0.07 -6.47
C ARG A 144 -9.16 -1.06 -7.50
N TYR A 145 -7.84 -1.16 -7.58
CA TYR A 145 -7.16 -2.15 -8.40
C TYR A 145 -6.10 -2.88 -7.59
N ILE A 146 -6.30 -4.17 -7.34
CA ILE A 146 -5.33 -5.05 -6.70
C ILE A 146 -4.48 -5.70 -7.80
N ILE A 147 -3.21 -5.30 -7.86
CA ILE A 147 -2.24 -5.75 -8.87
C ILE A 147 -1.21 -6.63 -8.16
N ALA A 148 -1.51 -7.91 -8.06
CA ALA A 148 -0.78 -8.86 -7.23
C ALA A 148 -0.97 -10.29 -7.75
N SER A 149 -0.14 -11.23 -7.27
CA SER A 149 -0.24 -12.64 -7.61
C SER A 149 -1.56 -13.26 -7.14
N PHE A 150 -1.85 -14.47 -7.58
CA PHE A 150 -3.06 -15.19 -7.16
C PHE A 150 -3.03 -15.49 -5.66
N GLU A 151 -1.89 -15.93 -5.14
CA GLU A 151 -1.69 -16.27 -3.71
C GLU A 151 -1.92 -15.04 -2.83
N GLN A 152 -1.39 -13.90 -3.23
CA GLN A 152 -1.57 -12.64 -2.52
C GLN A 152 -3.04 -12.17 -2.50
N LYS A 153 -3.75 -12.34 -3.62
CA LYS A 153 -5.19 -12.06 -3.68
C LYS A 153 -6.00 -13.03 -2.83
N LEU A 154 -5.59 -14.31 -2.81
CA LEU A 154 -6.20 -15.32 -1.94
C LEU A 154 -6.05 -14.94 -0.46
N ALA A 155 -4.89 -14.44 -0.04
CA ALA A 155 -4.68 -13.96 1.33
C ALA A 155 -5.68 -12.85 1.73
N LEU A 156 -6.03 -11.94 0.82
CA LEU A 156 -7.05 -10.91 1.06
C LEU A 156 -8.46 -11.52 1.23
N ILE A 157 -8.78 -12.54 0.43
CA ILE A 157 -10.05 -13.26 0.54
C ILE A 157 -10.10 -14.00 1.89
N LEU A 158 -9.04 -14.72 2.24
CA LEU A 158 -8.93 -15.44 3.51
C LEU A 158 -9.06 -14.48 4.71
N LYS A 159 -8.43 -13.32 4.66
CA LYS A 159 -8.59 -12.28 5.71
C LYS A 159 -10.06 -11.90 5.91
N ARG A 160 -10.84 -11.86 4.84
CA ARG A 160 -12.25 -11.43 4.89
C ARG A 160 -13.20 -12.50 5.42
N ILE A 161 -12.89 -13.78 5.18
CA ILE A 161 -13.80 -14.88 5.49
C ILE A 161 -13.39 -15.66 6.75
N LEU A 162 -12.10 -15.67 7.13
CA LEU A 162 -11.63 -16.41 8.29
C LEU A 162 -11.80 -15.59 9.59
N PRO A 163 -12.03 -16.26 10.72
CA PRO A 163 -11.91 -15.63 12.03
C PRO A 163 -10.52 -14.98 12.20
N GLY A 164 -10.45 -13.76 12.73
CA GLY A 164 -9.21 -12.99 12.78
C GLY A 164 -8.03 -13.72 13.45
N LYS A 165 -8.30 -14.47 14.54
CA LYS A 165 -7.26 -15.29 15.20
C LYS A 165 -6.66 -16.35 14.28
N LEU A 166 -7.49 -17.02 13.48
CA LEU A 166 -7.06 -18.06 12.56
C LEU A 166 -6.25 -17.42 11.41
N PHE A 167 -6.74 -16.35 10.83
CA PHE A 167 -6.02 -15.63 9.79
C PHE A 167 -4.64 -15.15 10.28
N MET A 168 -4.56 -14.53 11.46
CA MET A 168 -3.29 -14.08 12.04
C MET A 168 -2.32 -15.25 12.28
N LYS A 169 -2.81 -16.41 12.73
CA LYS A 169 -1.98 -17.60 12.89
C LYS A 169 -1.38 -18.09 11.57
N ILE A 170 -2.19 -18.10 10.50
CA ILE A 170 -1.73 -18.46 9.15
C ILE A 170 -0.70 -17.46 8.65
N LEU A 171 -1.00 -16.17 8.75
CA LEU A 171 -0.11 -15.11 8.30
C LEU A 171 1.23 -15.13 9.05
N SER A 172 1.21 -15.25 10.39
CA SER A 172 2.43 -15.31 11.21
C SER A 172 3.25 -16.58 11.00
N SER A 173 2.68 -17.66 10.49
CA SER A 173 3.45 -18.86 10.14
C SER A 173 4.19 -18.74 8.82
N TYR A 174 3.73 -17.87 7.93
CA TYR A 174 4.41 -17.55 6.68
C TYR A 174 5.68 -16.71 6.94
N TYR A 175 5.56 -15.70 7.79
CA TYR A 175 6.65 -14.83 8.22
C TYR A 175 7.43 -15.40 9.40
#